data_87fea15dc301aa81528e7e3c46518189
#
_entry.id   87fea15dc301aa81528e7e3c46518189
#
_cell.length_a   1.000
_cell.length_b   1.000
_cell.length_c   1.000
_cell.angle_alpha   90.00
_cell.angle_beta   90.00
_cell.angle_gamma   90.00
#
_symmetry.space_group_name_H-M   'P 1'
#
loop_
_entity.id
_entity.type
_entity.pdbx_description
1 polymer ?
#
loop_
_entity_poly.entity_id
_entity_poly.type
_entity_poly.pdbx_seq_one_letter_code
_entity_poly.pdbx_strand_id
1 'polypeptide(L)'
;LKVSRIAMGTGTKGWNYQSNQTRLGLDNFVKIARHGYERGIRFFDMADMYGSQPFVGKALKELPREKLTLMTKMWTYDEGSEKRESVSKTLDRFRQEVGTDYFDILLLHCMTKGDWTETRKFYMDGLAKAKQDGIVKVVGVSCHNWEALVEAVDNPWCDVILARLNPFQSHMDGTVEAVNELLGKARKKGKGLIGMKIFGEGKHVSDAERERSIRFAVT
;
A
#
# COMPACT_ATOMS: atom_id res chain seq x y z
N LEU A 1 -7.90 0.16 13.43
CA LEU A 1 -6.58 -0.47 13.29
C LEU A 1 -5.49 0.49 13.78
N LYS A 2 -4.64 0.05 14.72
CA LYS A 2 -3.45 0.80 15.12
C LYS A 2 -2.25 0.29 14.33
N VAL A 3 -1.46 1.21 13.76
CA VAL A 3 -0.29 0.88 12.93
C VAL A 3 0.93 1.70 13.39
N SER A 4 2.15 1.23 13.08
CA SER A 4 3.33 2.08 13.27
C SER A 4 3.26 3.27 12.31
N ARG A 5 3.70 4.44 12.78
CA ARG A 5 3.63 5.70 12.00
C ARG A 5 4.47 5.63 10.71
N ILE A 6 5.52 4.83 10.71
CA ILE A 6 6.38 4.61 9.55
C ILE A 6 6.19 3.18 9.06
N ALA A 7 6.05 3.01 7.75
CA ALA A 7 6.01 1.73 7.06
C ALA A 7 7.29 1.50 6.25
N MET A 8 7.70 0.24 6.14
CA MET A 8 8.72 -0.17 5.19
C MET A 8 8.07 -0.47 3.83
N GLY A 9 8.28 0.42 2.85
CA GLY A 9 7.87 0.18 1.47
C GLY A 9 8.80 -0.81 0.77
N THR A 10 8.26 -1.76 0.05
CA THR A 10 9.03 -2.82 -0.63
C THR A 10 8.96 -2.75 -2.15
N GLY A 11 8.41 -1.67 -2.71
CA GLY A 11 8.07 -1.56 -4.13
C GLY A 11 8.66 -0.35 -4.86
N THR A 12 9.81 0.18 -4.47
CA THR A 12 10.45 1.26 -5.24
C THR A 12 10.78 0.77 -6.65
N LYS A 13 10.22 1.44 -7.68
CA LYS A 13 10.25 1.00 -9.09
C LYS A 13 9.75 -0.45 -9.26
N GLY A 14 8.75 -0.83 -8.47
CA GLY A 14 8.16 -2.17 -8.46
C GLY A 14 7.26 -2.40 -9.65
N TRP A 15 7.66 -3.34 -10.51
CA TRP A 15 6.92 -3.78 -11.68
C TRP A 15 7.38 -5.17 -12.11
N ASN A 16 6.49 -5.91 -12.72
CA ASN A 16 6.78 -7.23 -13.29
C ASN A 16 7.48 -8.18 -12.30
N TYR A 17 6.93 -8.23 -11.08
CA TYR A 17 7.40 -9.07 -9.96
C TYR A 17 8.83 -8.78 -9.49
N GLN A 18 9.30 -7.54 -9.69
CA GLN A 18 10.59 -7.07 -9.20
C GLN A 18 10.48 -5.64 -8.65
N SER A 19 11.33 -5.31 -7.68
CA SER A 19 11.51 -3.97 -7.15
C SER A 19 12.97 -3.71 -6.82
N ASN A 20 13.34 -2.46 -6.52
CA ASN A 20 14.69 -2.18 -6.05
C ASN A 20 15.03 -3.00 -4.79
N GLN A 21 14.05 -3.23 -3.92
CA GLN A 21 14.23 -3.99 -2.69
C GLN A 21 14.47 -5.48 -2.97
N THR A 22 13.72 -6.09 -3.90
CA THR A 22 13.94 -7.52 -4.24
C THR A 22 15.26 -7.76 -4.98
N ARG A 23 15.74 -6.76 -5.74
CA ARG A 23 17.05 -6.83 -6.43
C ARG A 23 18.24 -6.84 -5.47
N LEU A 24 18.07 -6.48 -4.21
CA LEU A 24 19.10 -6.60 -3.17
C LEU A 24 19.45 -8.07 -2.84
N GLY A 25 18.62 -9.00 -3.29
CA GLY A 25 18.68 -10.41 -2.91
C GLY A 25 18.02 -10.66 -1.54
N LEU A 26 17.65 -11.92 -1.29
CA LEU A 26 16.86 -12.30 -0.12
C LEU A 26 17.57 -11.97 1.20
N ASP A 27 18.86 -12.29 1.32
CA ASP A 27 19.60 -12.12 2.58
C ASP A 27 19.71 -10.64 2.97
N ASN A 28 19.98 -9.75 2.01
CA ASN A 28 20.05 -8.32 2.27
C ASN A 28 18.67 -7.75 2.59
N PHE A 29 17.63 -8.21 1.88
CA PHE A 29 16.25 -7.82 2.18
C PHE A 29 15.87 -8.19 3.62
N VAL A 30 16.15 -9.45 4.03
CA VAL A 30 15.88 -9.94 5.39
C VAL A 30 16.61 -9.10 6.43
N LYS A 31 17.90 -8.81 6.23
CA LYS A 31 18.69 -7.96 7.13
C LYS A 31 18.05 -6.58 7.30
N ILE A 32 17.64 -5.92 6.21
CA ILE A 32 17.03 -4.59 6.25
C ILE A 32 15.66 -4.64 6.95
N ALA A 33 14.83 -5.62 6.62
CA ALA A 33 13.50 -5.78 7.23
C ALA A 33 13.60 -6.04 8.75
N ARG A 34 14.51 -6.92 9.16
CA ARG A 34 14.79 -7.22 10.58
C ARG A 34 15.33 -6.00 11.32
N HIS A 35 16.28 -5.30 10.72
CA HIS A 35 16.79 -4.05 11.29
C HIS A 35 15.68 -3.00 11.47
N GLY A 36 14.80 -2.85 10.48
CA GLY A 36 13.62 -1.98 10.60
C GLY A 36 12.70 -2.40 11.76
N TYR A 37 12.44 -3.70 11.88
CA TYR A 37 11.64 -4.24 12.97
C TYR A 37 12.25 -3.94 14.35
N GLU A 38 13.55 -4.16 14.53
CA GLU A 38 14.28 -3.86 15.78
C GLU A 38 14.20 -2.38 16.16
N ARG A 39 14.09 -1.50 15.18
CA ARG A 39 13.93 -0.04 15.36
C ARG A 39 12.46 0.43 15.43
N GLY A 40 11.52 -0.49 15.55
CA GLY A 40 10.10 -0.17 15.80
C GLY A 40 9.22 -0.11 14.56
N ILE A 41 9.72 -0.37 13.36
CA ILE A 41 8.86 -0.53 12.18
C ILE A 41 8.07 -1.84 12.31
N ARG A 42 6.75 -1.74 12.26
CA ARG A 42 5.82 -2.87 12.35
C ARG A 42 4.93 -2.99 11.13
N PHE A 43 4.98 -2.01 10.25
CA PHE A 43 4.14 -1.91 9.08
C PHE A 43 4.97 -2.16 7.80
N PHE A 44 4.55 -3.15 7.00
CA PHE A 44 5.21 -3.57 5.76
C PHE A 44 4.24 -3.39 4.60
N ASP A 45 4.65 -2.58 3.62
CA ASP A 45 3.89 -2.25 2.42
C ASP A 45 4.40 -3.05 1.22
N MET A 46 3.57 -3.97 0.75
CA MET A 46 3.80 -4.86 -0.39
C MET A 46 2.84 -4.55 -1.53
N ALA A 47 3.01 -5.20 -2.66
CA ALA A 47 2.02 -5.36 -3.71
C ALA A 47 2.33 -6.58 -4.56
N ASP A 48 1.31 -7.10 -5.25
CA ASP A 48 1.43 -8.21 -6.19
C ASP A 48 2.59 -8.01 -7.17
N MET A 49 2.57 -6.89 -7.89
CA MET A 49 3.53 -6.57 -8.95
C MET A 49 4.97 -6.30 -8.47
N TYR A 50 5.22 -6.27 -7.15
CA TYR A 50 6.57 -5.99 -6.61
C TYR A 50 7.43 -7.23 -6.44
N GLY A 51 6.82 -8.44 -6.43
CA GLY A 51 7.52 -9.68 -6.15
C GLY A 51 8.11 -9.75 -4.73
N SER A 52 7.70 -8.86 -3.84
CA SER A 52 8.27 -8.73 -2.49
C SER A 52 7.56 -9.56 -1.43
N GLN A 53 6.38 -10.11 -1.72
CA GLN A 53 5.59 -10.89 -0.76
C GLN A 53 6.37 -12.09 -0.18
N PRO A 54 7.01 -12.94 -0.98
CA PRO A 54 7.82 -14.04 -0.45
C PRO A 54 9.03 -13.58 0.37
N PHE A 55 9.63 -12.44 0.01
CA PHE A 55 10.75 -11.86 0.75
C PHE A 55 10.32 -11.38 2.13
N VAL A 56 9.17 -10.67 2.20
CA VAL A 56 8.58 -10.23 3.47
C VAL A 56 8.21 -11.45 4.33
N GLY A 57 7.56 -12.44 3.75
CA GLY A 57 7.22 -13.69 4.44
C GLY A 57 8.43 -14.35 5.09
N LYS A 58 9.54 -14.45 4.36
CA LYS A 58 10.81 -14.99 4.89
C LYS A 58 11.40 -14.11 5.99
N ALA A 59 11.39 -12.78 5.80
CA ALA A 59 11.95 -11.84 6.78
C ALA A 59 11.19 -11.86 8.11
N LEU A 60 9.88 -12.06 8.08
CA LEU A 60 9.00 -11.94 9.24
C LEU A 60 8.56 -13.28 9.86
N LYS A 61 8.97 -14.41 9.30
CA LYS A 61 8.49 -15.76 9.64
C LYS A 61 8.48 -16.08 11.14
N GLU A 62 9.46 -15.57 11.88
CA GLU A 62 9.61 -15.86 13.33
C GLU A 62 9.08 -14.75 14.23
N LEU A 63 8.49 -13.70 13.64
CA LEU A 63 7.99 -12.57 14.38
C LEU A 63 6.50 -12.76 14.73
N PRO A 64 6.04 -12.29 15.89
CA PRO A 64 4.64 -12.40 16.28
C PRO A 64 3.74 -11.68 15.28
N ARG A 65 2.84 -12.43 14.59
CA ARG A 65 1.97 -11.91 13.53
C ARG A 65 1.08 -10.76 14.01
N GLU A 66 0.59 -10.85 15.23
CA GLU A 66 -0.28 -9.85 15.86
C GLU A 66 0.42 -8.51 16.14
N LYS A 67 1.75 -8.48 16.13
CA LYS A 67 2.56 -7.26 16.26
C LYS A 67 2.88 -6.61 14.92
N LEU A 68 2.48 -7.23 13.81
CA LEU A 68 2.77 -6.76 12.46
C LEU A 68 1.52 -6.18 11.81
N THR A 69 1.71 -5.15 11.02
CA THR A 69 0.73 -4.65 10.04
C THR A 69 1.22 -5.03 8.65
N LEU A 70 0.50 -5.93 8.01
CA LEU A 70 0.81 -6.37 6.65
C LEU A 70 -0.19 -5.77 5.68
N MET A 71 0.31 -4.96 4.76
CA MET A 71 -0.46 -4.39 3.66
C MET A 71 0.04 -4.94 2.35
N THR A 72 -0.90 -5.34 1.50
CA THR A 72 -0.59 -5.65 0.10
C THR A 72 -1.61 -4.99 -0.83
N LYS A 73 -1.33 -5.02 -2.12
CA LYS A 73 -2.17 -4.40 -3.15
C LYS A 73 -2.41 -5.39 -4.27
N MET A 74 -3.67 -5.51 -4.67
CA MET A 74 -4.11 -6.38 -5.76
C MET A 74 -4.06 -5.61 -7.08
N TRP A 75 -3.37 -6.16 -8.07
CA TRP A 75 -3.38 -5.65 -9.43
C TRP A 75 -4.73 -5.94 -10.09
N THR A 76 -5.29 -4.95 -10.76
CA THR A 76 -6.68 -5.02 -11.29
C THR A 76 -6.80 -4.62 -12.75
N TYR A 77 -5.69 -4.58 -13.47
CA TYR A 77 -5.62 -4.22 -14.90
C TYR A 77 -5.39 -5.46 -15.77
N ASP A 78 -6.24 -6.47 -15.59
CA ASP A 78 -6.18 -7.69 -16.40
C ASP A 78 -6.81 -7.48 -17.76
N GLU A 79 -6.21 -8.07 -18.80
CA GLU A 79 -6.76 -8.07 -20.14
C GLU A 79 -7.96 -9.04 -20.24
N GLY A 80 -9.17 -8.49 -20.32
CA GLY A 80 -10.40 -9.21 -20.58
C GLY A 80 -11.00 -9.95 -19.37
N SER A 81 -12.32 -10.08 -19.35
CA SER A 81 -13.06 -10.71 -18.25
C SER A 81 -12.80 -12.20 -18.11
N GLU A 82 -12.46 -12.90 -19.20
CA GLU A 82 -12.27 -14.36 -19.23
C GLU A 82 -10.97 -14.82 -18.57
N LYS A 83 -9.95 -13.95 -18.49
CA LYS A 83 -8.65 -14.23 -17.87
C LYS A 83 -8.56 -13.76 -16.42
N ARG A 84 -9.63 -13.17 -15.91
CA ARG A 84 -9.64 -12.58 -14.57
C ARG A 84 -9.65 -13.67 -13.51
N GLU A 85 -8.57 -13.75 -12.73
CA GLU A 85 -8.54 -14.62 -11.56
C GLU A 85 -9.56 -14.15 -10.50
N SER A 86 -10.19 -15.08 -9.79
CA SER A 86 -11.08 -14.70 -8.69
C SER A 86 -10.30 -14.04 -7.56
N VAL A 87 -10.91 -13.05 -6.91
CA VAL A 87 -10.31 -12.35 -5.78
C VAL A 87 -9.88 -13.33 -4.68
N SER A 88 -10.72 -14.33 -4.39
CA SER A 88 -10.40 -15.38 -3.41
C SER A 88 -9.10 -16.12 -3.77
N LYS A 89 -8.98 -16.58 -5.00
CA LYS A 89 -7.77 -17.32 -5.46
C LYS A 89 -6.51 -16.46 -5.41
N THR A 90 -6.60 -15.19 -5.79
CA THR A 90 -5.50 -14.23 -5.66
C THR A 90 -5.12 -14.03 -4.19
N LEU A 91 -6.10 -13.92 -3.29
CA LEU A 91 -5.84 -13.77 -1.86
C LEU A 91 -5.21 -15.03 -1.24
N ASP A 92 -5.61 -16.22 -1.69
CA ASP A 92 -5.01 -17.49 -1.27
C ASP A 92 -3.53 -17.54 -1.66
N ARG A 93 -3.21 -17.14 -2.88
CA ARG A 93 -1.82 -17.00 -3.35
C ARG A 93 -1.04 -16.02 -2.49
N PHE A 94 -1.58 -14.83 -2.22
CA PHE A 94 -0.92 -13.81 -1.39
C PHE A 94 -0.63 -14.33 0.03
N ARG A 95 -1.60 -15.03 0.63
CA ARG A 95 -1.43 -15.62 1.97
C ARG A 95 -0.34 -16.68 1.98
N GLN A 96 -0.27 -17.52 0.94
CA GLN A 96 0.78 -18.53 0.77
C GLN A 96 2.17 -17.88 0.59
N GLU A 97 2.28 -16.87 -0.26
CA GLU A 97 3.53 -16.15 -0.53
C GLU A 97 4.11 -15.48 0.72
N VAL A 98 3.26 -14.89 1.54
CA VAL A 98 3.67 -14.22 2.78
C VAL A 98 3.76 -15.18 3.96
N GLY A 99 3.02 -16.28 3.94
CA GLY A 99 2.89 -17.19 5.09
C GLY A 99 2.03 -16.60 6.20
N THR A 100 0.84 -16.08 5.85
CA THR A 100 -0.08 -15.45 6.81
C THR A 100 -1.52 -15.87 6.52
N ASP A 101 -2.36 -15.95 7.56
CA ASP A 101 -3.78 -16.28 7.40
C ASP A 101 -4.62 -15.06 7.00
N TYR A 102 -4.16 -13.84 7.27
CA TYR A 102 -4.90 -12.61 6.98
C TYR A 102 -3.97 -11.44 6.67
N PHE A 103 -4.51 -10.43 5.98
CA PHE A 103 -3.88 -9.12 5.82
C PHE A 103 -4.58 -8.06 6.68
N ASP A 104 -3.81 -7.14 7.23
CA ASP A 104 -4.38 -5.99 7.95
C ASP A 104 -4.99 -4.99 7.00
N ILE A 105 -4.33 -4.74 5.86
CA ILE A 105 -4.77 -3.79 4.84
C ILE A 105 -4.63 -4.42 3.46
N LEU A 106 -5.66 -4.32 2.64
CA LEU A 106 -5.59 -4.69 1.23
C LEU A 106 -6.17 -3.60 0.34
N LEU A 107 -5.39 -3.17 -0.64
CA LEU A 107 -5.75 -2.08 -1.54
C LEU A 107 -5.94 -2.56 -2.98
N LEU A 108 -6.86 -1.94 -3.71
CA LEU A 108 -6.82 -1.96 -5.17
C LEU A 108 -5.60 -1.14 -5.61
N HIS A 109 -4.78 -1.71 -6.49
CA HIS A 109 -3.50 -1.12 -6.85
C HIS A 109 -3.63 -0.13 -8.00
N CYS A 110 -3.13 1.10 -7.80
CA CYS A 110 -2.86 2.05 -8.87
C CYS A 110 -4.12 2.60 -9.57
N MET A 111 -5.05 3.17 -8.82
CA MET A 111 -6.23 3.81 -9.40
C MET A 111 -5.82 5.09 -10.15
N THR A 112 -6.03 5.10 -11.47
CA THR A 112 -5.57 6.14 -12.39
C THR A 112 -6.71 6.93 -13.03
N LYS A 113 -7.97 6.63 -12.69
CA LYS A 113 -9.18 7.32 -13.19
C LYS A 113 -10.22 7.41 -12.09
N GLY A 114 -11.12 8.40 -12.17
CA GLY A 114 -12.20 8.60 -11.21
C GLY A 114 -13.29 7.53 -11.25
N ASP A 115 -13.44 6.84 -12.38
CA ASP A 115 -14.45 5.79 -12.60
C ASP A 115 -14.06 4.41 -12.03
N TRP A 116 -13.05 4.34 -11.16
CA TRP A 116 -12.57 3.07 -10.62
C TRP A 116 -13.65 2.32 -9.81
N THR A 117 -14.60 3.01 -9.22
CA THR A 117 -15.71 2.40 -8.48
C THR A 117 -16.61 1.55 -9.36
N GLU A 118 -16.80 1.94 -10.61
CA GLU A 118 -17.55 1.19 -11.61
C GLU A 118 -16.67 0.11 -12.25
N THR A 119 -15.50 0.51 -12.74
CA THR A 119 -14.61 -0.36 -13.51
C THR A 119 -13.93 -1.44 -12.67
N ARG A 120 -13.84 -1.28 -11.34
CA ARG A 120 -13.23 -2.24 -10.39
C ARG A 120 -14.25 -2.88 -9.45
N LYS A 121 -15.54 -2.75 -9.74
CA LYS A 121 -16.61 -3.29 -8.90
C LYS A 121 -16.43 -4.78 -8.57
N PHE A 122 -16.04 -5.61 -9.53
CA PHE A 122 -15.74 -7.02 -9.32
C PHE A 122 -14.73 -7.24 -8.16
N TYR A 123 -13.65 -6.48 -8.15
CA TYR A 123 -12.63 -6.57 -7.12
C TYR A 123 -13.11 -5.99 -5.79
N MET A 124 -13.88 -4.91 -5.83
CA MET A 124 -14.48 -4.31 -4.63
C MET A 124 -15.41 -5.28 -3.93
N ASP A 125 -16.29 -5.95 -4.66
CA ASP A 125 -17.22 -6.95 -4.12
C ASP A 125 -16.46 -8.14 -3.51
N GLY A 126 -15.42 -8.63 -4.20
CA GLY A 126 -14.57 -9.70 -3.70
C GLY A 126 -13.80 -9.33 -2.43
N LEU A 127 -13.27 -8.11 -2.35
CA LEU A 127 -12.58 -7.62 -1.15
C LEU A 127 -13.55 -7.33 -0.01
N ALA A 128 -14.76 -6.84 -0.29
CA ALA A 128 -15.80 -6.70 0.72
C ALA A 128 -16.16 -8.05 1.35
N LYS A 129 -16.29 -9.10 0.54
CA LYS A 129 -16.47 -10.48 1.02
C LYS A 129 -15.30 -10.96 1.87
N ALA A 130 -14.05 -10.74 1.41
CA ALA A 130 -12.85 -11.11 2.15
C ALA A 130 -12.76 -10.40 3.51
N LYS A 131 -13.24 -9.14 3.60
CA LYS A 131 -13.35 -8.40 4.85
C LYS A 131 -14.39 -9.02 5.79
N GLN A 132 -15.54 -9.43 5.27
CA GLN A 132 -16.57 -10.15 6.06
C GLN A 132 -16.05 -11.50 6.59
N ASP A 133 -15.24 -12.19 5.80
CA ASP A 133 -14.66 -13.50 6.15
C ASP A 133 -13.43 -13.37 7.09
N GLY A 134 -13.00 -12.15 7.43
CA GLY A 134 -11.84 -11.91 8.30
C GLY A 134 -10.47 -12.12 7.63
N ILE A 135 -10.43 -12.38 6.33
CA ILE A 135 -9.18 -12.53 5.55
C ILE A 135 -8.47 -11.18 5.38
N VAL A 136 -9.23 -10.08 5.38
CA VAL A 136 -8.72 -8.71 5.31
C VAL A 136 -9.42 -7.87 6.38
N LYS A 137 -8.68 -7.06 7.14
CA LYS A 137 -9.29 -6.21 8.18
C LYS A 137 -9.87 -4.93 7.62
N VAL A 138 -9.14 -4.23 6.74
CA VAL A 138 -9.59 -3.00 6.09
C VAL A 138 -9.21 -2.98 4.61
N VAL A 139 -10.04 -2.34 3.80
CA VAL A 139 -9.86 -2.26 2.36
C VAL A 139 -9.74 -0.82 1.89
N GLY A 140 -9.18 -0.60 0.70
CA GLY A 140 -9.05 0.73 0.14
C GLY A 140 -8.33 0.74 -1.20
N VAL A 141 -7.73 1.87 -1.52
CA VAL A 141 -7.10 2.08 -2.83
C VAL A 141 -5.75 2.78 -2.73
N SER A 142 -4.86 2.53 -3.67
CA SER A 142 -3.70 3.39 -3.94
C SER A 142 -4.02 4.31 -5.13
N CYS A 143 -3.98 5.63 -4.90
CA CYS A 143 -4.34 6.61 -5.90
C CYS A 143 -3.12 7.10 -6.69
N HIS A 144 -3.30 7.21 -8.02
CA HIS A 144 -2.29 7.68 -8.95
C HIS A 144 -2.87 8.71 -9.94
N ASN A 145 -3.94 9.39 -9.54
CA ASN A 145 -4.61 10.44 -10.30
C ASN A 145 -5.50 11.24 -9.35
N TRP A 146 -5.73 12.52 -9.65
CA TRP A 146 -6.52 13.42 -8.81
C TRP A 146 -7.99 12.98 -8.67
N GLU A 147 -8.63 12.64 -9.78
CA GLU A 147 -10.04 12.23 -9.81
C GLU A 147 -10.22 10.92 -9.03
N ALA A 148 -9.26 9.99 -9.13
CA ALA A 148 -9.28 8.76 -8.37
C ALA A 148 -9.14 9.02 -6.85
N LEU A 149 -8.34 10.00 -6.46
CA LEU A 149 -8.19 10.40 -5.06
C LEU A 149 -9.47 11.08 -4.53
N VAL A 150 -10.09 11.96 -5.32
CA VAL A 150 -11.36 12.60 -4.96
C VAL A 150 -12.44 11.53 -4.73
N GLU A 151 -12.60 10.60 -5.67
CA GLU A 151 -13.57 9.50 -5.53
C GLU A 151 -13.31 8.65 -4.27
N ALA A 152 -12.03 8.34 -3.97
CA ALA A 152 -11.67 7.56 -2.78
C ALA A 152 -12.04 8.26 -1.47
N VAL A 153 -11.95 9.59 -1.42
CA VAL A 153 -12.32 10.37 -0.24
C VAL A 153 -13.82 10.30 0.06
N ASP A 154 -14.64 10.24 -0.98
CA ASP A 154 -16.10 10.28 -0.83
C ASP A 154 -16.73 8.88 -0.76
N ASN A 155 -16.07 7.86 -1.31
CA ASN A 155 -16.63 6.51 -1.40
C ASN A 155 -16.62 5.78 -0.04
N PRO A 156 -17.78 5.31 0.46
CA PRO A 156 -17.88 4.64 1.77
C PRO A 156 -17.21 3.26 1.82
N TRP A 157 -16.99 2.59 0.68
CA TRP A 157 -16.28 1.32 0.62
C TRP A 157 -14.80 1.44 1.05
N CYS A 158 -14.21 2.62 0.82
CA CYS A 158 -12.79 2.85 1.06
C CYS A 158 -12.53 3.18 2.54
N ASP A 159 -11.97 2.24 3.30
CA ASP A 159 -11.52 2.47 4.69
C ASP A 159 -10.19 3.23 4.74
N VAL A 160 -9.29 2.97 3.75
CA VAL A 160 -7.90 3.47 3.74
C VAL A 160 -7.53 3.99 2.37
N ILE A 161 -6.85 5.13 2.33
CA ILE A 161 -6.34 5.76 1.12
C ILE A 161 -4.81 5.82 1.19
N LEU A 162 -4.14 5.27 0.18
CA LEU A 162 -2.71 5.42 -0.03
C LEU A 162 -2.48 6.47 -1.12
N ALA A 163 -1.97 7.64 -0.72
CA ALA A 163 -1.78 8.80 -1.59
C ALA A 163 -0.31 9.19 -1.72
N ARG A 164 0.07 9.76 -2.85
CA ARG A 164 1.41 10.32 -3.08
C ARG A 164 1.56 11.62 -2.29
N LEU A 165 2.52 11.67 -1.38
CA LEU A 165 2.65 12.77 -0.42
C LEU A 165 4.11 13.11 -0.12
N ASN A 166 4.53 14.33 -0.43
CA ASN A 166 5.83 14.89 -0.03
C ASN A 166 5.82 16.43 -0.16
N PRO A 167 6.72 17.14 0.51
CA PRO A 167 6.72 18.62 0.52
C PRO A 167 7.30 19.25 -0.76
N PHE A 168 7.67 18.45 -1.75
CA PHE A 168 8.31 18.89 -3.00
C PHE A 168 7.40 18.68 -4.22
N GLN A 169 6.15 18.25 -4.01
CA GLN A 169 5.17 17.94 -5.06
C GLN A 169 5.64 16.87 -6.07
N SER A 170 6.67 16.09 -5.73
CA SER A 170 7.22 15.05 -6.61
C SER A 170 6.24 13.92 -6.79
N HIS A 171 5.81 13.68 -8.02
CA HIS A 171 4.82 12.65 -8.39
C HIS A 171 3.45 12.76 -7.68
N MET A 172 3.13 13.87 -7.05
CA MET A 172 1.82 14.05 -6.40
C MET A 172 0.70 14.21 -7.42
N ASP A 173 -0.52 13.92 -7.00
CA ASP A 173 -1.73 13.98 -7.83
C ASP A 173 -2.37 15.36 -7.92
N GLY A 174 -1.75 16.36 -7.29
CA GLY A 174 -2.15 17.76 -7.27
C GLY A 174 -1.10 18.59 -6.55
N THR A 175 -1.38 19.87 -6.30
CA THR A 175 -0.51 20.70 -5.47
C THR A 175 -0.45 20.16 -4.03
N VAL A 176 0.60 20.51 -3.31
CA VAL A 176 0.75 20.08 -1.90
C VAL A 176 -0.46 20.52 -1.07
N GLU A 177 -0.91 21.75 -1.27
CA GLU A 177 -2.06 22.33 -0.57
C GLU A 177 -3.36 21.59 -0.90
N ALA A 178 -3.65 21.38 -2.19
CA ALA A 178 -4.87 20.70 -2.63
C ALA A 178 -4.94 19.24 -2.11
N VAL A 179 -3.84 18.51 -2.20
CA VAL A 179 -3.78 17.14 -1.69
C VAL A 179 -3.95 17.12 -0.17
N ASN A 180 -3.29 18.01 0.58
CA ASN A 180 -3.44 18.10 2.03
C ASN A 180 -4.88 18.45 2.45
N GLU A 181 -5.52 19.39 1.76
CA GLU A 181 -6.93 19.72 2.02
C GLU A 181 -7.84 18.53 1.81
N LEU A 182 -7.65 17.82 0.69
CA LEU A 182 -8.45 16.64 0.33
C LEU A 182 -8.24 15.49 1.33
N LEU A 183 -7.00 15.21 1.71
CA LEU A 183 -6.69 14.22 2.75
C LEU A 183 -7.24 14.63 4.12
N GLY A 184 -7.25 15.93 4.43
CA GLY A 184 -7.90 16.47 5.62
C GLY A 184 -9.42 16.17 5.64
N LYS A 185 -10.10 16.27 4.49
CA LYS A 185 -11.51 15.85 4.35
C LYS A 185 -11.69 14.36 4.58
N ALA A 186 -10.81 13.53 4.01
CA ALA A 186 -10.82 12.08 4.23
C ALA A 186 -10.66 11.72 5.71
N ARG A 187 -9.73 12.37 6.41
CA ARG A 187 -9.51 12.19 7.86
C ARG A 187 -10.76 12.52 8.67
N LYS A 188 -11.45 13.61 8.35
CA LYS A 188 -12.71 14.00 9.01
C LYS A 188 -13.82 12.98 8.80
N LYS A 189 -13.79 12.21 7.68
CA LYS A 189 -14.69 11.09 7.39
C LYS A 189 -14.25 9.77 8.06
N GLY A 190 -13.19 9.78 8.88
CA GLY A 190 -12.70 8.61 9.61
C GLY A 190 -11.85 7.64 8.77
N LYS A 191 -11.41 8.04 7.58
CA LYS A 191 -10.58 7.18 6.72
C LYS A 191 -9.13 7.12 7.23
N GLY A 192 -8.51 5.94 7.11
CA GLY A 192 -7.06 5.78 7.29
C GLY A 192 -6.29 6.41 6.14
N LEU A 193 -5.19 7.10 6.45
CA LEU A 193 -4.36 7.75 5.44
C LEU A 193 -2.94 7.21 5.49
N ILE A 194 -2.39 6.87 4.33
CA ILE A 194 -1.00 6.41 4.19
C ILE A 194 -0.34 7.24 3.09
N GLY A 195 0.79 7.88 3.42
CA GLY A 195 1.60 8.58 2.44
C GLY A 195 2.57 7.65 1.73
N MET A 196 2.61 7.68 0.41
CA MET A 196 3.64 7.00 -0.39
C MET A 196 4.50 8.00 -1.16
N LYS A 197 5.63 7.53 -1.68
CA LYS A 197 6.61 8.34 -2.40
C LYS A 197 7.12 9.54 -1.60
N ILE A 198 7.24 9.35 -0.29
CA ILE A 198 7.68 10.39 0.67
C ILE A 198 9.03 11.00 0.25
N PHE A 199 9.93 10.18 -0.29
CA PHE A 199 11.23 10.61 -0.81
C PHE A 199 11.24 10.82 -2.33
N GLY A 200 10.09 11.13 -2.96
CA GLY A 200 9.99 11.40 -4.38
C GLY A 200 10.48 10.24 -5.26
N GLU A 201 10.30 8.98 -4.80
CA GLU A 201 10.76 7.77 -5.52
C GLU A 201 12.29 7.76 -5.77
N GLY A 202 13.03 8.31 -4.83
CA GLY A 202 14.50 8.41 -4.88
C GLY A 202 15.04 9.71 -5.48
N LYS A 203 14.18 10.73 -5.68
CA LYS A 203 14.62 12.07 -6.09
C LYS A 203 15.21 12.88 -4.93
N HIS A 204 14.67 12.70 -3.72
CA HIS A 204 15.09 13.42 -2.51
C HIS A 204 16.10 12.57 -1.75
N VAL A 205 17.38 12.87 -1.93
CA VAL A 205 18.48 12.01 -1.47
C VAL A 205 19.35 12.63 -0.38
N SER A 206 19.36 13.97 -0.23
CA SER A 206 20.09 14.62 0.86
C SER A 206 19.39 14.39 2.20
N ASP A 207 20.15 14.42 3.28
CA ASP A 207 19.59 14.24 4.63
C ASP A 207 18.58 15.32 4.98
N ALA A 208 18.80 16.57 4.55
CA ALA A 208 17.86 17.67 4.75
C ALA A 208 16.52 17.45 4.01
N GLU A 209 16.54 16.96 2.78
CA GLU A 209 15.34 16.63 2.02
C GLU A 209 14.58 15.46 2.66
N ARG A 210 15.30 14.43 3.11
CA ARG A 210 14.71 13.27 3.80
C ARG A 210 14.06 13.67 5.12
N GLU A 211 14.76 14.47 5.93
CA GLU A 211 14.21 14.98 7.18
C GLU A 211 12.95 15.82 6.94
N ARG A 212 13.00 16.75 6.00
CA ARG A 212 11.84 17.57 5.61
C ARG A 212 10.67 16.71 5.15
N SER A 213 10.93 15.69 4.33
CA SER A 213 9.90 14.77 3.84
C SER A 213 9.24 13.97 4.96
N ILE A 214 10.03 13.43 5.90
CA ILE A 214 9.51 12.67 7.04
C ILE A 214 8.69 13.59 7.94
N ARG A 215 9.22 14.75 8.34
CA ARG A 215 8.49 15.70 9.18
C ARG A 215 7.16 16.09 8.56
N PHE A 216 7.14 16.39 7.27
CA PHE A 216 5.92 16.73 6.53
C PHE A 216 4.89 15.60 6.52
N ALA A 217 5.32 14.35 6.37
CA ALA A 217 4.41 13.22 6.25
C ALA A 217 3.83 12.74 7.58
N VAL A 218 4.45 13.11 8.74
CA VAL A 218 4.00 12.65 10.06
C VAL A 218 3.31 13.75 10.88
N THR A 219 3.24 14.97 10.38
CA THR A 219 2.48 16.09 10.98
C THR A 219 1.07 16.14 10.44
#